data_ce162428adc27bff62f466d7e9bec44d
#
_entry.id   ce162428adc27bff62f466d7e9bec44d
#
_cell.length_a   1.000
_cell.length_b   1.000
_cell.length_c   1.000
_cell.angle_alpha   90.00
_cell.angle_beta   90.00
_cell.angle_gamma   90.00
#
_symmetry.space_group_name_H-M   'P 1'
#
loop_
_entity.id
_entity.type
_entity.pdbx_description
1 polymer ?
#
loop_
_entity_poly.entity_id
_entity_poly.type
_entity_poly.pdbx_seq_one_letter_code
_entity_poly.pdbx_strand_id
1 'polypeptide(L)' 'SPQGAFGMKTIPQGRYAVYTLRGSYSGLQEMYDRIYSHPLPTAFRDATSFEEYLNCEPDMEEKDYVTRIYIPIE' A
#
# COMPACT_ATOMS: atom_id res chain seq x y z
N SER A 1 -8.64 12.35 -2.37
CA SER A 1 -9.09 11.02 -2.03
C SER A 1 -8.07 10.32 -1.15
N PRO A 2 -8.54 9.67 -0.08
CA PRO A 2 -7.62 8.87 0.74
C PRO A 2 -6.86 7.81 -0.04
N GLN A 3 -7.44 7.32 -1.13
CA GLN A 3 -6.79 6.32 -1.96
C GLN A 3 -5.60 6.87 -2.75
N GLY A 4 -5.55 8.17 -2.96
CA GLY A 4 -4.41 8.78 -3.64
C GLY A 4 -3.32 9.25 -2.69
N ALA A 5 -3.59 9.22 -1.40
CA ALA A 5 -2.63 9.65 -0.40
C ALA A 5 -1.66 8.54 -0.03
N PHE A 6 -0.45 8.91 0.27
CA PHE A 6 0.53 7.95 0.78
C PHE A 6 1.37 8.60 1.86
N GLY A 7 1.93 7.77 2.73
CA GLY A 7 2.92 8.18 3.71
C GLY A 7 4.29 7.66 3.33
N MET A 8 5.31 8.17 4.00
CA MET A 8 6.67 7.65 3.84
C MET A 8 7.12 7.06 5.16
N LYS A 9 7.84 5.95 5.08
CA LYS A 9 8.35 5.27 6.24
C LYS A 9 9.76 4.76 5.97
N THR A 10 10.64 4.92 6.93
CA THR A 10 11.98 4.37 6.88
C THR A 10 12.09 3.26 7.89
N ILE A 11 12.47 2.09 7.43
CA ILE A 11 12.70 0.92 8.28
C ILE A 11 14.11 0.41 7.96
N PRO A 12 14.65 -0.58 8.72
CA PRO A 12 16.03 -1.04 8.48
C PRO A 12 16.31 -1.46 7.04
N GLN A 13 15.30 -1.92 6.31
CA GLN A 13 15.45 -2.33 4.93
C GLN A 13 15.42 -1.16 3.93
N GLY A 14 15.13 0.06 4.38
CA GLY A 14 15.14 1.25 3.53
C GLY A 14 13.88 2.07 3.64
N ARG A 15 13.65 2.94 2.65
CA ARG A 15 12.49 3.83 2.63
C ARG A 15 11.37 3.21 1.80
N TYR A 16 10.14 3.47 2.21
CA TYR A 16 8.94 2.94 1.56
C TYR A 16 7.89 4.03 1.44
N ALA A 17 7.18 4.04 0.31
CA ALA A 17 5.92 4.76 0.21
C ALA A 17 4.84 3.81 0.72
N VAL A 18 3.98 4.29 1.61
CA VAL A 18 2.96 3.47 2.26
C VAL A 18 1.59 3.95 1.84
N TYR A 19 0.82 3.06 1.24
CA TYR A 19 -0.54 3.34 0.78
C TYR A 19 -1.51 2.51 1.61
N THR A 20 -2.71 3.05 1.83
CA THR A 20 -3.74 2.34 2.58
C THR A 20 -4.89 2.00 1.64
N LEU A 21 -5.23 0.71 1.58
CA LEU A 21 -6.41 0.23 0.88
C LEU A 21 -7.48 -0.09 1.91
N ARG A 22 -8.66 0.49 1.76
CA ARG A 22 -9.82 0.16 2.59
C ARG A 22 -10.80 -0.62 1.74
N GLY A 23 -11.22 -1.77 2.25
CA GLY A 23 -12.17 -2.62 1.58
C GLY A 23 -11.57 -3.95 1.16
N SER A 24 -12.27 -4.63 0.26
CA SER A 24 -11.93 -5.97 -0.17
C SER A 24 -10.54 -6.05 -0.81
N TYR A 25 -9.86 -7.16 -0.61
CA TYR A 25 -8.58 -7.43 -1.25
C TYR A 25 -8.67 -7.49 -2.78
N SER A 26 -9.88 -7.62 -3.32
CA SER A 26 -10.06 -7.57 -4.77
C SER A 26 -9.66 -6.20 -5.35
N GLY A 27 -9.55 -5.16 -4.52
CA GLY A 27 -9.09 -3.85 -4.94
C GLY A 27 -7.58 -3.70 -5.04
N LEU A 28 -6.81 -4.71 -4.61
CA LEU A 28 -5.35 -4.62 -4.59
C LEU A 28 -4.75 -4.40 -5.97
N GLN A 29 -5.21 -5.13 -6.98
CA GLN A 29 -4.66 -5.00 -8.33
C GLN A 29 -4.86 -3.58 -8.86
N GLU A 30 -6.04 -3.03 -8.69
CA GLU A 30 -6.32 -1.66 -9.13
C GLU A 30 -5.45 -0.67 -8.36
N MET A 31 -5.25 -0.89 -7.07
CA MET A 31 -4.41 -0.02 -6.25
C MET A 31 -2.97 -0.03 -6.75
N TYR A 32 -2.42 -1.21 -7.05
CA TYR A 32 -1.06 -1.31 -7.60
C TYR A 32 -0.96 -0.62 -8.95
N ASP A 33 -1.97 -0.77 -9.80
CA ASP A 33 -1.98 -0.10 -11.11
C ASP A 33 -1.93 1.41 -10.94
N ARG A 34 -2.68 1.95 -9.98
CA ARG A 34 -2.67 3.38 -9.68
C ARG A 34 -1.32 3.85 -9.14
N ILE A 35 -0.74 3.07 -8.23
CA ILE A 35 0.55 3.41 -7.62
C ILE A 35 1.62 3.56 -8.70
N TYR A 36 1.71 2.59 -9.61
CA TYR A 36 2.75 2.60 -10.62
C TYR A 36 2.43 3.53 -11.81
N SER A 37 1.20 4.00 -11.91
CA SER A 37 0.80 4.95 -12.95
C SER A 37 1.03 6.40 -12.59
N HIS A 38 1.19 6.71 -11.29
CA HIS A 38 1.33 8.08 -10.81
C HIS A 38 2.75 8.31 -10.33
N PRO A 39 3.40 9.38 -10.81
CA PRO A 39 4.76 9.69 -10.39
C PRO A 39 4.83 9.96 -8.88
N LEU A 40 5.88 9.47 -8.27
CA LEU A 40 6.23 9.81 -6.89
C LEU A 40 7.31 10.89 -6.91
N PRO A 41 7.47 11.64 -5.79
CA PRO A 41 8.57 12.60 -5.71
C PRO A 41 9.95 11.95 -5.70
N THR A 42 10.02 10.63 -5.60
CA THR A 42 11.26 9.89 -5.58
C THR A 42 11.09 8.61 -6.42
N ALA A 43 12.20 8.06 -6.91
CA ALA A 43 12.17 6.88 -7.75
C ALA A 43 11.84 5.62 -6.96
N PHE A 44 11.27 4.64 -7.62
CA PHE A 44 11.11 3.30 -7.05
C PHE A 44 12.48 2.65 -6.86
N ARG A 45 12.61 1.88 -5.80
CA ARG A 45 13.81 1.13 -5.49
C ARG A 45 13.63 -0.32 -5.91
N ASP A 46 14.69 -0.95 -6.39
CA ASP A 46 14.66 -2.35 -6.80
C ASP A 46 14.68 -3.26 -5.57
N ALA A 47 13.51 -3.45 -4.98
CA ALA A 47 13.33 -4.32 -3.84
C ALA A 47 11.89 -4.82 -3.85
N THR A 48 11.59 -5.78 -3.00
CA THR A 48 10.26 -6.39 -2.95
C THR A 48 9.28 -5.49 -2.23
N SER A 49 8.12 -5.20 -2.85
CA SER A 49 6.99 -4.58 -2.15
C SER A 49 6.27 -5.63 -1.30
N PHE A 50 5.54 -5.17 -0.31
CA PHE A 50 4.78 -6.09 0.54
C PHE A 50 3.53 -5.41 1.09
N GLU A 51 2.60 -6.23 1.58
CA GLU A 51 1.36 -5.75 2.19
C GLU A 51 1.32 -6.15 3.66
N GLU A 52 0.61 -5.34 4.43
CA GLU A 52 0.35 -5.60 5.83
C GLU A 52 -1.18 -5.59 6.04
N TYR A 53 -1.71 -6.70 6.51
CA TYR A 53 -3.16 -6.85 6.72
C TYR A 53 -3.44 -6.51 8.18
N LEU A 54 -4.09 -5.37 8.42
CA LEU A 54 -4.21 -4.81 9.76
C LEU A 54 -5.38 -5.37 10.56
N ASN A 55 -6.44 -5.79 9.87
CA ASN A 55 -7.63 -6.30 10.53
C ASN A 55 -8.27 -7.37 9.66
N CYS A 56 -8.04 -8.61 9.99
CA CYS A 56 -8.56 -9.74 9.22
C CYS A 56 -9.27 -10.73 10.14
N GLU A 57 -10.17 -10.20 10.98
CA GLU A 57 -10.95 -11.04 11.87
C GLU A 57 -11.97 -11.85 11.07
N PRO A 58 -12.23 -13.11 11.45
CA PRO A 58 -13.03 -14.03 10.63
C PRO A 58 -14.46 -13.55 10.35
N ASP A 59 -15.07 -12.79 11.26
CA ASP A 59 -16.44 -12.32 11.13
C ASP A 59 -16.53 -10.88 10.62
N MET A 60 -15.41 -10.29 10.22
CA MET A 60 -15.38 -8.93 9.71
C MET A 60 -15.83 -8.89 8.27
N GLU A 61 -16.61 -7.87 7.91
CA GLU A 61 -17.01 -7.67 6.52
C GLU A 61 -15.86 -7.12 5.70
N GLU A 62 -15.78 -7.55 4.44
CA GLU A 62 -14.68 -7.13 3.55
C GLU A 62 -14.57 -5.62 3.40
N LYS A 63 -15.71 -4.91 3.43
CA LYS A 63 -15.70 -3.46 3.31
C LYS A 63 -14.91 -2.76 4.43
N ASP A 64 -14.69 -3.45 5.54
CA ASP A 64 -13.99 -2.91 6.70
C ASP A 64 -12.54 -3.35 6.78
N TYR A 65 -12.06 -4.14 5.83
CA TYR A 65 -10.67 -4.54 5.77
C TYR A 65 -9.77 -3.32 5.54
N VAL A 66 -8.59 -3.34 6.17
CA VAL A 66 -7.57 -2.31 5.96
C VAL A 66 -6.26 -3.00 5.62
N THR A 67 -5.70 -2.64 4.49
CA THR A 67 -4.43 -3.18 4.03
C THR A 67 -3.47 -2.02 3.78
N ARG A 68 -2.26 -2.13 4.29
CA ARG A 68 -1.18 -1.20 3.94
C ARG A 68 -0.29 -1.84 2.89
N ILE A 69 0.07 -1.05 1.89
CA ILE A 69 0.92 -1.48 0.79
C ILE A 69 2.22 -0.70 0.90
N TYR A 70 3.33 -1.40 1.00
CA TYR A 70 4.66 -0.82 1.15
C TYR A 70 5.42 -0.96 -0.15
N ILE A 71 5.73 0.18 -0.78
CA ILE A 71 6.43 0.22 -2.06
C ILE A 71 7.82 0.77 -1.83
N PRO A 72 8.88 0.00 -2.14
CA PRO A 72 10.24 0.48 -1.94
C PRO A 72 10.54 1.71 -2.78
N ILE A 73 11.15 2.71 -2.17
CA ILE A 73 11.57 3.94 -2.86
C ILE A 73 13.00 4.28 -2.48
N GLU A 74 13.59 5.15 -3.27
CA GLU A 74 14.95 5.66 -3.01
C GLU A 74 15.05 6.54 -1.77
#